data_329eeb9733b3fedb925627f8d0be8ae9
#
_entry.id   329eeb9733b3fedb925627f8d0be8ae9
#
_cell.length_a   1.000
_cell.length_b   1.000
_cell.length_c   1.000
_cell.angle_alpha   90.00
_cell.angle_beta   90.00
_cell.angle_gamma   90.00
#
_symmetry.space_group_name_H-M   'P 1'
#
loop_
_entity.id
_entity.type
_entity.pdbx_description
1 polymer ?
#
loop_
_entity_poly.entity_id
_entity_poly.type
_entity_poly.pdbx_seq_one_letter_code
_entity_poly.pdbx_strand_id
1 'polypeptide(L)'
;MLNIFKGIILPCKAVEGTISIANTASVTGDGKAPVLSAPVAPGDAVAITGDLQVEKADGTNGVVIGFAHDHPEFDVDPTKAYTKAQAISDGMLRNVGVETAFTDVRTVPAKASEAITAGMYLVWSADGYKKTASSGTTVSDTIALTAQSSDDTVVIGIK
;
A
#
# COMPACT_ATOMS: atom_id res chain seq x y z
N MET A 1 -29.23 3.17 -3.62
CA MET A 1 -28.84 1.81 -3.19
C MET A 1 -27.87 1.93 -2.04
N LEU A 2 -28.20 1.41 -0.87
CA LEU A 2 -27.32 1.46 0.29
C LEU A 2 -26.19 0.43 0.09
N ASN A 3 -25.00 0.87 -0.24
CA ASN A 3 -23.82 0.00 -0.26
C ASN A 3 -23.37 -0.23 1.18
N ILE A 4 -23.72 -1.37 1.73
CA ILE A 4 -23.19 -1.79 3.03
C ILE A 4 -21.79 -2.34 2.77
N PHE A 5 -20.77 -1.56 3.12
CA PHE A 5 -19.39 -2.00 3.14
C PHE A 5 -19.25 -3.15 4.17
N LYS A 6 -18.76 -4.31 3.74
CA LYS A 6 -18.65 -5.52 4.58
C LYS A 6 -17.20 -5.96 4.82
N GLY A 7 -16.24 -5.26 4.29
CA GLY A 7 -14.83 -5.62 4.42
C GLY A 7 -14.13 -4.93 5.60
N ILE A 8 -12.83 -5.08 5.64
CA ILE A 8 -11.95 -4.45 6.64
C ILE A 8 -11.40 -3.16 6.05
N ILE A 9 -11.42 -2.08 6.85
CA ILE A 9 -10.64 -0.88 6.55
C ILE A 9 -9.21 -1.14 7.01
N LEU A 10 -8.30 -1.25 6.03
CA LEU A 10 -6.90 -1.54 6.27
C LEU A 10 -6.10 -0.23 6.31
N PRO A 11 -5.39 0.07 7.41
CA PRO A 11 -4.49 1.22 7.44
C PRO A 11 -3.27 0.94 6.56
N CYS A 12 -3.05 1.77 5.56
CA CYS A 12 -1.94 1.68 4.62
C CYS A 12 -1.16 2.98 4.56
N LYS A 13 0.02 2.94 3.98
CA LYS A 13 0.82 4.11 3.60
C LYS A 13 0.57 4.43 2.14
N ALA A 14 0.10 5.62 1.86
CA ALA A 14 -0.05 6.08 0.48
C ALA A 14 1.31 6.45 -0.08
N VAL A 15 1.73 5.73 -1.11
CA VAL A 15 2.91 6.06 -1.92
C VAL A 15 2.41 6.92 -3.07
N GLU A 16 2.73 8.18 -3.02
CA GLU A 16 2.33 9.12 -4.05
C GLU A 16 3.52 9.47 -4.93
N GLY A 17 3.26 9.90 -6.14
CA GLY A 17 4.29 10.18 -7.13
C GLY A 17 5.36 11.16 -6.64
N THR A 18 5.60 12.23 -7.37
CA THR A 18 6.53 13.26 -6.94
C THR A 18 5.85 14.24 -5.99
N ILE A 19 6.41 14.40 -4.79
CA ILE A 19 6.02 15.47 -3.87
C ILE A 19 6.85 16.68 -4.28
N SER A 20 6.21 17.74 -4.72
CA SER A 20 6.89 18.99 -5.03
C SER A 20 6.21 20.14 -4.31
N ILE A 21 7.02 21.11 -3.92
CA ILE A 21 6.50 22.40 -3.48
C ILE A 21 6.22 23.21 -4.73
N ALA A 22 4.98 23.59 -4.93
CA ALA A 22 4.60 24.45 -6.04
C ALA A 22 5.30 25.79 -5.90
N ASN A 23 6.43 25.97 -6.55
CA ASN A 23 7.23 27.17 -6.58
C ASN A 23 8.39 27.24 -5.60
N THR A 24 9.48 26.55 -5.92
CA THR A 24 10.74 26.60 -5.16
C THR A 24 11.41 27.98 -5.14
N ALA A 25 10.97 28.94 -5.97
CA ALA A 25 11.56 30.27 -6.04
C ALA A 25 11.05 31.25 -4.96
N SER A 26 10.08 30.90 -4.16
CA SER A 26 9.47 31.82 -3.19
C SER A 26 9.12 31.19 -1.84
N VAL A 27 9.88 30.19 -1.39
CA VAL A 27 9.68 29.63 -0.07
C VAL A 27 10.39 30.50 0.97
N THR A 28 9.91 31.70 1.14
CA THR A 28 10.15 32.51 2.31
C THR A 28 8.85 32.56 3.10
N GLY A 29 8.64 31.55 3.92
CA GLY A 29 7.68 31.64 5.02
C GLY A 29 6.17 31.52 4.73
N ASP A 30 5.73 31.40 3.49
CA ASP A 30 4.30 31.47 3.16
C ASP A 30 3.53 30.13 3.20
N GLY A 31 4.07 29.11 3.87
CA GLY A 31 3.32 27.90 4.21
C GLY A 31 2.55 27.23 3.04
N LYS A 32 3.10 27.22 1.83
CA LYS A 32 2.44 26.58 0.70
C LYS A 32 2.43 25.07 0.89
N ALA A 33 1.26 24.48 0.83
CA ALA A 33 1.10 23.06 0.89
C ALA A 33 1.89 22.37 -0.26
N PRO A 34 2.54 21.24 0.00
CA PRO A 34 3.18 20.45 -1.04
C PRO A 34 2.17 20.00 -2.08
N VAL A 35 2.57 20.10 -3.37
CA VAL A 35 1.76 19.61 -4.47
C VAL A 35 2.21 18.19 -4.80
N LEU A 36 1.26 17.27 -4.83
CA LEU A 36 1.48 15.87 -5.14
C LEU A 36 1.09 15.59 -6.59
N SER A 37 1.92 14.85 -7.31
CA SER A 37 1.55 14.30 -8.61
C SER A 37 0.75 13.01 -8.37
N ALA A 38 -0.42 12.91 -8.97
CA ALA A 38 -1.32 11.76 -8.85
C ALA A 38 -1.63 11.36 -7.38
N PRO A 39 -2.10 12.30 -6.54
CA PRO A 39 -2.41 12.01 -5.15
C PRO A 39 -3.53 10.97 -5.04
N VAL A 40 -3.43 10.11 -4.04
CA VAL A 40 -4.52 9.21 -3.68
C VAL A 40 -5.65 10.04 -3.06
N ALA A 41 -6.84 9.92 -3.61
CA ALA A 41 -8.05 10.63 -3.15
C ALA A 41 -9.13 9.64 -2.70
N PRO A 42 -10.09 10.05 -1.86
CA PRO A 42 -11.21 9.20 -1.47
C PRO A 42 -11.94 8.63 -2.69
N GLY A 43 -12.18 7.33 -2.67
CA GLY A 43 -12.82 6.61 -3.76
C GLY A 43 -11.87 6.14 -4.87
N ASP A 44 -10.61 6.52 -4.85
CA ASP A 44 -9.63 5.98 -5.79
C ASP A 44 -9.38 4.49 -5.51
N ALA A 45 -9.35 3.69 -6.58
CA ALA A 45 -8.85 2.32 -6.50
C ALA A 45 -7.35 2.37 -6.18
N VAL A 46 -6.91 1.54 -5.24
CA VAL A 46 -5.50 1.49 -4.82
C VAL A 46 -4.93 0.08 -4.97
N ALA A 47 -3.70 0.02 -5.48
CA ALA A 47 -2.93 -1.19 -5.65
C ALA A 47 -1.85 -1.28 -4.57
N ILE A 48 -1.61 -2.50 -4.06
CA ILE A 48 -0.52 -2.74 -3.12
C ILE A 48 0.82 -2.82 -3.88
N THR A 49 1.79 -2.04 -3.45
CA THR A 49 3.09 -1.90 -4.11
C THR A 49 4.28 -2.14 -3.18
N GLY A 50 4.02 -2.33 -1.89
CA GLY A 50 5.02 -2.61 -0.87
C GLY A 50 4.34 -3.02 0.44
N ASP A 51 5.11 -3.14 1.52
CA ASP A 51 4.64 -3.58 2.83
C ASP A 51 3.60 -2.61 3.41
N LEU A 52 2.32 -2.98 3.30
CA LEU A 52 1.17 -2.11 3.62
C LEU A 52 1.27 -0.73 2.93
N GLN A 53 1.90 -0.67 1.76
CA GLN A 53 2.02 0.52 0.94
C GLN A 53 1.12 0.40 -0.28
N VAL A 54 0.40 1.47 -0.57
CA VAL A 54 -0.53 1.54 -1.70
C VAL A 54 -0.28 2.75 -2.58
N GLU A 55 -0.55 2.59 -3.85
CA GLU A 55 -0.56 3.67 -4.85
C GLU A 55 -1.93 3.70 -5.52
N LYS A 56 -2.27 4.85 -6.09
CA LYS A 56 -3.42 4.91 -7.01
C LYS A 56 -3.23 3.88 -8.12
N ALA A 57 -4.22 3.02 -8.32
CA ALA A 57 -4.14 1.98 -9.33
C ALA A 57 -4.13 2.59 -10.73
N ASP A 58 -3.17 2.19 -11.55
CA ASP A 58 -3.05 2.57 -12.96
C ASP A 58 -3.24 1.39 -13.91
N GLY A 59 -3.54 0.20 -13.37
CA GLY A 59 -3.70 -1.04 -14.10
C GLY A 59 -2.41 -1.85 -14.30
N THR A 60 -1.26 -1.31 -13.90
CA THR A 60 0.05 -1.96 -14.09
C THR A 60 0.90 -2.00 -12.81
N ASN A 61 0.62 -1.17 -11.83
CA ASN A 61 1.46 -0.93 -10.67
C ASN A 61 1.26 -1.90 -9.51
N GLY A 62 0.44 -2.93 -9.67
CA GLY A 62 0.24 -3.94 -8.62
C GLY A 62 -1.16 -4.52 -8.59
N VAL A 63 -1.45 -5.27 -7.53
CA VAL A 63 -2.77 -5.86 -7.32
C VAL A 63 -3.66 -4.87 -6.57
N VAL A 64 -4.83 -4.58 -7.14
CA VAL A 64 -5.84 -3.74 -6.49
C VAL A 64 -6.39 -4.48 -5.27
N ILE A 65 -6.28 -3.85 -4.10
CA ILE A 65 -6.77 -4.42 -2.84
C ILE A 65 -8.03 -3.73 -2.31
N GLY A 66 -8.37 -2.55 -2.81
CA GLY A 66 -9.54 -1.81 -2.36
C GLY A 66 -9.59 -0.38 -2.87
N PHE A 67 -10.30 0.45 -2.12
CA PHE A 67 -10.52 1.86 -2.43
C PHE A 67 -10.11 2.74 -1.25
N ALA A 68 -9.51 3.89 -1.54
CA ALA A 68 -9.16 4.85 -0.50
C ALA A 68 -10.43 5.38 0.18
N HIS A 69 -10.46 5.34 1.51
CA HIS A 69 -11.62 5.74 2.32
C HIS A 69 -11.61 7.23 2.63
N ASP A 70 -10.45 7.79 2.94
CA ASP A 70 -10.29 9.15 3.40
C ASP A 70 -9.10 9.86 2.75
N HIS A 71 -8.99 11.16 2.97
CA HIS A 71 -7.82 11.93 2.59
C HIS A 71 -6.70 11.69 3.60
N PRO A 72 -5.56 11.20 3.13
CA PRO A 72 -4.41 11.03 3.99
C PRO A 72 -3.91 12.38 4.51
N GLU A 73 -3.61 12.47 5.78
CA GLU A 73 -2.90 13.60 6.35
C GLU A 73 -1.42 13.56 5.96
N PHE A 74 -0.85 14.74 5.78
CA PHE A 74 0.48 14.86 5.22
C PHE A 74 1.32 15.86 6.04
N ASP A 75 2.35 15.35 6.68
CA ASP A 75 3.31 16.16 7.43
C ASP A 75 4.66 16.14 6.71
N VAL A 76 4.93 17.20 5.95
CA VAL A 76 6.22 17.40 5.28
C VAL A 76 6.76 18.78 5.53
N ASP A 77 8.07 18.89 5.48
CA ASP A 77 8.75 20.17 5.46
C ASP A 77 8.38 20.92 4.16
N PRO A 78 7.65 22.05 4.26
CA PRO A 78 7.18 22.77 3.09
C PRO A 78 8.32 23.44 2.30
N THR A 79 9.55 23.37 2.79
CA THR A 79 10.73 23.96 2.13
C THR A 79 11.47 22.99 1.23
N LYS A 80 11.07 21.72 1.20
CA LYS A 80 11.77 20.65 0.46
C LYS A 80 10.91 20.07 -0.65
N ALA A 81 11.57 19.63 -1.70
CA ALA A 81 10.99 18.76 -2.71
C ALA A 81 11.44 17.32 -2.46
N TYR A 82 10.54 16.37 -2.59
CA TYR A 82 10.82 14.96 -2.38
C TYR A 82 10.48 14.16 -3.63
N THR A 83 11.34 13.21 -3.98
CA THR A 83 10.99 12.17 -4.92
C THR A 83 10.19 11.08 -4.21
N LYS A 84 9.46 10.26 -4.95
CA LYS A 84 8.79 9.06 -4.42
C LYS A 84 9.76 8.18 -3.62
N ALA A 85 10.97 7.94 -4.14
CA ALA A 85 11.97 7.12 -3.46
C ALA A 85 12.42 7.73 -2.13
N GLN A 86 12.61 9.05 -2.07
CA GLN A 86 12.95 9.74 -0.83
C GLN A 86 11.80 9.69 0.18
N ALA A 87 10.55 9.91 -0.26
CA ALA A 87 9.40 9.82 0.62
C ALA A 87 9.26 8.43 1.25
N ILE A 88 9.51 7.35 0.49
CA ILE A 88 9.53 5.98 1.01
C ILE A 88 10.68 5.79 2.01
N SER A 89 11.90 6.17 1.60
CA SER A 89 13.11 6.03 2.44
C SER A 89 13.01 6.77 3.76
N ASP A 90 12.44 7.96 3.74
CA ASP A 90 12.38 8.85 4.90
C ASP A 90 11.11 8.62 5.75
N GLY A 91 10.28 7.65 5.37
CA GLY A 91 9.04 7.33 6.08
C GLY A 91 7.96 8.41 6.01
N MET A 92 8.01 9.25 4.97
CA MET A 92 7.11 10.40 4.78
C MET A 92 5.80 10.05 4.07
N LEU A 93 5.46 8.78 4.03
CA LEU A 93 4.23 8.32 3.41
C LEU A 93 3.03 8.66 4.28
N ARG A 94 1.98 9.15 3.65
CA ARG A 94 0.73 9.47 4.33
C ARG A 94 -0.03 8.21 4.72
N ASN A 95 -0.75 8.27 5.85
CA ASN A 95 -1.68 7.22 6.23
C ASN A 95 -2.97 7.36 5.42
N VAL A 96 -3.48 6.25 4.94
CA VAL A 96 -4.77 6.16 4.26
C VAL A 96 -5.50 4.91 4.73
N GLY A 97 -6.80 5.05 5.04
CA GLY A 97 -7.67 3.91 5.23
C GLY A 97 -8.07 3.33 3.87
N VAL A 98 -7.89 2.03 3.67
CA VAL A 98 -8.29 1.34 2.44
C VAL A 98 -9.46 0.43 2.74
N GLU A 99 -10.60 0.71 2.11
CA GLU A 99 -11.76 -0.18 2.13
C GLU A 99 -11.45 -1.41 1.28
N THR A 100 -11.33 -2.57 1.92
CA THR A 100 -10.98 -3.83 1.28
C THR A 100 -12.16 -4.80 1.30
N ALA A 101 -12.11 -5.82 0.44
CA ALA A 101 -13.05 -6.95 0.49
C ALA A 101 -12.55 -8.08 1.42
N PHE A 102 -11.49 -7.85 2.21
CA PHE A 102 -10.97 -8.87 3.11
C PHE A 102 -11.93 -9.14 4.26
N THR A 103 -12.10 -10.41 4.58
CA THR A 103 -12.86 -10.87 5.76
C THR A 103 -11.94 -11.05 6.95
N ASP A 104 -10.64 -11.20 6.72
CA ASP A 104 -9.64 -11.38 7.76
C ASP A 104 -8.28 -10.85 7.34
N VAL A 105 -7.55 -10.28 8.29
CA VAL A 105 -6.16 -9.82 8.14
C VAL A 105 -5.36 -10.29 9.34
N ARG A 106 -4.33 -11.09 9.10
CA ARG A 106 -3.51 -11.64 10.17
C ARG A 106 -2.07 -11.92 9.76
N THR A 107 -1.20 -12.04 10.75
CA THR A 107 0.16 -12.57 10.56
C THR A 107 0.11 -14.09 10.63
N VAL A 108 0.74 -14.75 9.67
CA VAL A 108 0.77 -16.21 9.54
C VAL A 108 2.16 -16.71 9.23
N PRO A 109 2.48 -18.00 9.50
CA PRO A 109 3.72 -18.62 9.06
C PRO A 109 3.80 -18.64 7.54
N ALA A 110 4.95 -18.28 6.99
CA ALA A 110 5.33 -18.48 5.61
C ALA A 110 6.30 -19.65 5.49
N LYS A 111 6.28 -20.35 4.37
CA LYS A 111 7.26 -21.38 4.09
C LYS A 111 8.65 -20.74 4.00
N ALA A 112 9.62 -21.31 4.70
CA ALA A 112 10.98 -20.77 4.74
C ALA A 112 11.57 -20.56 3.34
N SER A 113 12.23 -19.41 3.16
CA SER A 113 12.91 -19.03 1.90
C SER A 113 12.01 -18.94 0.67
N GLU A 114 10.71 -18.72 0.85
CA GLU A 114 9.75 -18.62 -0.27
C GLU A 114 9.88 -17.30 -1.05
N ALA A 115 10.54 -16.30 -0.48
CA ALA A 115 10.68 -14.96 -1.06
C ALA A 115 9.33 -14.33 -1.46
N ILE A 116 8.40 -14.29 -0.50
CA ILE A 116 7.10 -13.64 -0.66
C ILE A 116 7.31 -12.13 -0.63
N THR A 117 6.62 -11.42 -1.52
CA THR A 117 6.52 -9.95 -1.50
C THR A 117 5.06 -9.51 -1.45
N ALA A 118 4.81 -8.30 -1.00
CA ALA A 118 3.45 -7.74 -0.98
C ALA A 118 2.80 -7.81 -2.37
N GLY A 119 1.51 -8.12 -2.40
CA GLY A 119 0.74 -8.31 -3.62
C GLY A 119 0.78 -9.73 -4.22
N MET A 120 1.61 -10.62 -3.73
CA MET A 120 1.61 -12.01 -4.21
C MET A 120 0.41 -12.79 -3.69
N TYR A 121 -0.18 -13.61 -4.55
CA TYR A 121 -1.20 -14.58 -4.15
C TYR A 121 -0.56 -15.81 -3.50
N LEU A 122 -1.18 -16.28 -2.44
CA LEU A 122 -0.63 -17.34 -1.59
C LEU A 122 -1.58 -18.52 -1.48
N VAL A 123 -1.01 -19.69 -1.21
CA VAL A 123 -1.74 -20.92 -0.84
C VAL A 123 -1.09 -21.56 0.37
N TRP A 124 -1.89 -22.27 1.16
CA TRP A 124 -1.38 -23.02 2.30
C TRP A 124 -0.59 -24.25 1.85
N SER A 125 0.48 -24.57 2.55
CA SER A 125 1.27 -25.79 2.42
C SER A 125 1.53 -26.40 3.80
N ALA A 126 2.11 -27.59 3.85
CA ALA A 126 2.43 -28.26 5.13
C ALA A 126 3.33 -27.43 6.05
N ASP A 127 4.19 -26.59 5.47
CA ASP A 127 5.23 -25.83 6.17
C ASP A 127 4.88 -24.32 6.29
N GLY A 128 3.66 -23.91 5.97
CA GLY A 128 3.22 -22.52 5.97
C GLY A 128 2.73 -22.05 4.60
N TYR A 129 2.41 -20.76 4.49
CA TYR A 129 1.98 -20.16 3.22
C TYR A 129 3.14 -20.05 2.22
N LYS A 130 2.84 -20.33 0.97
CA LYS A 130 3.77 -20.20 -0.16
C LYS A 130 3.09 -19.48 -1.34
N LYS A 131 3.88 -19.03 -2.31
CA LYS A 131 3.35 -18.47 -3.57
C LYS A 131 2.50 -19.49 -4.31
N THR A 132 1.41 -19.05 -4.94
CA THR A 132 0.49 -19.91 -5.73
C THR A 132 1.19 -20.59 -6.90
N ALA A 133 2.11 -19.86 -7.54
CA ALA A 133 3.04 -20.35 -8.56
C ALA A 133 4.40 -19.73 -8.26
N SER A 134 5.42 -20.03 -9.05
CA SER A 134 6.78 -19.49 -8.84
C SER A 134 6.81 -17.97 -8.73
N SER A 135 5.91 -17.26 -9.46
CA SER A 135 5.76 -15.81 -9.43
C SER A 135 4.74 -15.30 -8.41
N GLY A 136 3.89 -16.16 -7.86
CA GLY A 136 2.78 -15.75 -6.98
C GLY A 136 1.66 -15.00 -7.68
N THR A 137 1.51 -15.11 -9.00
CA THR A 137 0.54 -14.35 -9.81
C THR A 137 -0.79 -15.07 -10.06
N THR A 138 -0.87 -16.37 -9.79
CA THR A 138 -2.14 -17.10 -9.92
C THR A 138 -3.09 -16.69 -8.81
N VAL A 139 -4.26 -16.18 -9.17
CA VAL A 139 -5.26 -15.66 -8.23
C VAL A 139 -5.66 -16.71 -7.20
N SER A 140 -5.69 -16.30 -5.94
CA SER A 140 -6.25 -17.06 -4.81
C SER A 140 -7.03 -16.09 -3.91
N ASP A 141 -7.72 -16.61 -2.91
CA ASP A 141 -8.43 -15.80 -1.93
C ASP A 141 -7.49 -15.12 -0.91
N THR A 142 -6.22 -15.48 -0.92
CA THR A 142 -5.22 -15.00 0.03
C THR A 142 -4.14 -14.19 -0.69
N ILE A 143 -3.91 -12.96 -0.21
CA ILE A 143 -2.92 -12.03 -0.76
C ILE A 143 -1.93 -11.66 0.35
N ALA A 144 -0.64 -11.62 0.03
CA ALA A 144 0.37 -11.06 0.91
C ALA A 144 0.23 -9.52 0.97
N LEU A 145 0.18 -8.98 2.16
CA LEU A 145 0.12 -7.53 2.42
C LEU A 145 1.50 -6.97 2.81
N THR A 146 2.43 -7.83 3.19
CA THR A 146 3.83 -7.51 3.45
C THR A 146 4.76 -8.49 2.74
N ALA A 147 6.04 -8.17 2.69
CA ALA A 147 7.06 -9.16 2.37
C ALA A 147 7.19 -10.19 3.52
N GLN A 148 7.75 -11.35 3.21
CA GLN A 148 8.13 -12.34 4.20
C GLN A 148 9.23 -11.77 5.11
N SER A 149 9.01 -11.85 6.43
CA SER A 149 9.98 -11.41 7.43
C SER A 149 11.15 -12.39 7.58
N SER A 150 12.19 -11.98 8.30
CA SER A 150 13.30 -12.86 8.68
C SER A 150 12.90 -14.04 9.55
N ASP A 151 11.75 -13.95 10.23
CA ASP A 151 11.20 -14.99 11.10
C ASP A 151 10.20 -15.91 10.35
N ASP A 152 10.24 -15.90 9.02
CA ASP A 152 9.37 -16.66 8.15
C ASP A 152 7.87 -16.43 8.45
N THR A 153 7.48 -15.17 8.64
CA THR A 153 6.09 -14.76 8.77
C THR A 153 5.69 -13.74 7.70
N VAL A 154 4.40 -13.65 7.41
CA VAL A 154 3.84 -12.70 6.44
C VAL A 154 2.47 -12.22 6.93
N VAL A 155 2.14 -10.96 6.70
CA VAL A 155 0.78 -10.46 6.91
C VAL A 155 -0.04 -10.75 5.65
N ILE A 156 -1.19 -11.36 5.82
CA ILE A 156 -2.09 -11.73 4.71
C ILE A 156 -3.45 -11.08 4.86
N GLY A 157 -4.11 -10.84 3.73
CA GLY A 157 -5.53 -10.56 3.61
C GLY A 157 -6.25 -11.75 2.97
N ILE A 158 -7.38 -12.15 3.54
CA ILE A 158 -8.23 -13.26 3.04
C ILE A 158 -9.55 -12.66 2.58
N LYS A 159 -9.96 -12.95 1.34
CA LYS A 159 -11.24 -12.51 0.76
C LYS A 159 -12.39 -13.43 1.13
#